data_15b987ce2ab07d543ec691ee4cc17354
#
_entry.id   15b987ce2ab07d543ec691ee4cc17354
#
_cell.length_a   1.000
_cell.length_b   1.000
_cell.length_c   1.000
_cell.angle_alpha   90.00
_cell.angle_beta   90.00
_cell.angle_gamma   90.00
#
_symmetry.space_group_name_H-M   'P 1'
#
loop_
_entity.id
_entity.type
_entity.pdbx_description
1 polymer ?
#
loop_
_entity_poly.entity_id
_entity_poly.type
_entity_poly.pdbx_seq_one_letter_code
_entity_poly.pdbx_strand_id
1 'polypeptide(L)'
;MAGFHAGGREGLDQALSCFRQSIALDSEFASAYGMAAWCLFTRSLNGWMTDPVQDTEEGARLARRAVELGKSDAVALARGGHALAHFSHDLDMGIDFLDRALVINPSLAAAWLLGGFLRLFRGEPDEAITWLECAMRLSPFDSEMFRMQTGVAMAHLIAGRFDAASSRAANSFREMPALVLPGAVVAASHALGGRMDEARRAMQQVRQFNPALRLGTLHEWLPFRLTQHAALFADGLRKAGLPE
;
A
#
# COMPACT_ATOMS: atom_id res chain seq x y z
N MET A 1 3.58 -16.30 9.73
CA MET A 1 3.87 -15.82 8.35
C MET A 1 3.02 -16.52 7.29
N ALA A 2 2.81 -17.86 7.33
CA ALA A 2 2.03 -18.59 6.30
C ALA A 2 0.60 -18.05 6.10
N GLY A 3 -0.13 -17.72 7.16
CA GLY A 3 -1.50 -17.18 7.07
C GLY A 3 -1.59 -15.78 6.45
N PHE A 4 -0.54 -14.95 6.62
CA PHE A 4 -0.49 -13.59 6.06
C PHE A 4 -0.39 -13.61 4.52
N HIS A 5 0.28 -14.63 3.96
CA HIS A 5 0.46 -14.79 2.52
C HIS A 5 -0.62 -15.67 1.84
N ALA A 6 -1.50 -16.31 2.63
CA ALA A 6 -2.57 -17.16 2.09
C ALA A 6 -3.69 -16.36 1.38
N GLY A 7 -3.60 -15.04 1.36
CA GLY A 7 -4.45 -14.12 0.59
C GLY A 7 -5.90 -14.09 1.06
N GLY A 8 -6.39 -12.91 1.43
CA GLY A 8 -7.78 -12.69 1.81
C GLY A 8 -7.98 -12.30 3.27
N ARG A 9 -9.21 -11.93 3.58
CA ARG A 9 -9.61 -11.43 4.89
C ARG A 9 -9.33 -12.43 6.02
N GLU A 10 -9.67 -13.70 5.82
CA GLU A 10 -9.49 -14.74 6.84
C GLU A 10 -8.03 -14.97 7.23
N GLY A 11 -7.13 -15.03 6.25
CA GLY A 11 -5.69 -15.18 6.51
C GLY A 11 -5.10 -13.99 7.26
N LEU A 12 -5.58 -12.78 6.96
CA LEU A 12 -5.17 -11.56 7.66
C LEU A 12 -5.68 -11.54 9.11
N ASP A 13 -6.94 -11.99 9.34
CA ASP A 13 -7.54 -12.08 10.67
C ASP A 13 -6.80 -13.11 11.54
N GLN A 14 -6.42 -14.25 10.96
CA GLN A 14 -5.59 -15.25 11.61
C GLN A 14 -4.21 -14.69 11.99
N ALA A 15 -3.55 -13.98 11.06
CA ALA A 15 -2.26 -13.37 11.31
C ALA A 15 -2.34 -12.34 12.46
N LEU A 16 -3.35 -11.47 12.46
CA LEU A 16 -3.57 -10.49 13.53
C LEU A 16 -3.76 -11.18 14.89
N SER A 17 -4.55 -12.27 14.93
CA SER A 17 -4.73 -13.06 16.15
C SER A 17 -3.40 -13.64 16.66
N CYS A 18 -2.57 -14.21 15.79
CA CYS A 18 -1.26 -14.74 16.15
C CYS A 18 -0.33 -13.64 16.69
N PHE A 19 -0.31 -12.45 16.06
CA PHE A 19 0.52 -11.35 16.56
C PHE A 19 0.04 -10.83 17.93
N ARG A 20 -1.28 -10.74 18.14
CA ARG A 20 -1.84 -10.40 19.46
C ARG A 20 -1.44 -11.43 20.54
N GLN A 21 -1.43 -12.73 20.21
CA GLN A 21 -0.94 -13.77 21.12
C GLN A 21 0.57 -13.62 21.39
N SER A 22 1.36 -13.33 20.36
CA SER A 22 2.80 -13.08 20.53
C SER A 22 3.08 -11.91 21.47
N ILE A 23 2.32 -10.82 21.34
CA ILE A 23 2.39 -9.65 22.23
C ILE A 23 1.98 -10.01 23.67
N ALA A 24 0.99 -10.89 23.84
CA ALA A 24 0.55 -11.32 25.16
C ALA A 24 1.61 -12.20 25.87
N LEU A 25 2.39 -12.97 25.09
CA LEU A 25 3.49 -13.80 25.60
C LEU A 25 4.76 -12.99 25.89
N ASP A 26 5.05 -12.00 25.04
CA ASP A 26 6.20 -11.10 25.19
C ASP A 26 5.78 -9.66 24.83
N SER A 27 5.55 -8.86 25.87
CA SER A 27 5.12 -7.46 25.73
C SER A 27 6.20 -6.51 25.19
N GLU A 28 7.44 -6.98 25.05
CA GLU A 28 8.56 -6.22 24.49
C GLU A 28 8.89 -6.65 23.05
N PHE A 29 8.17 -7.61 22.46
CA PHE A 29 8.39 -8.08 21.10
C PHE A 29 7.94 -7.07 20.07
N ALA A 30 8.79 -6.10 19.77
CA ALA A 30 8.52 -4.94 18.91
C ALA A 30 7.99 -5.32 17.51
N SER A 31 8.61 -6.32 16.85
CA SER A 31 8.16 -6.78 15.53
C SER A 31 6.72 -7.30 15.53
N ALA A 32 6.24 -7.93 16.62
CA ALA A 32 4.86 -8.40 16.71
C ALA A 32 3.86 -7.24 16.71
N TYR A 33 4.18 -6.14 17.41
CA TYR A 33 3.38 -4.90 17.35
C TYR A 33 3.34 -4.30 15.94
N GLY A 34 4.50 -4.22 15.27
CA GLY A 34 4.59 -3.70 13.90
C GLY A 34 3.76 -4.53 12.90
N MET A 35 3.82 -5.84 13.02
CA MET A 35 3.04 -6.76 12.16
C MET A 35 1.54 -6.72 12.47
N ALA A 36 1.15 -6.59 13.74
CA ALA A 36 -0.26 -6.42 14.12
C ALA A 36 -0.83 -5.10 13.57
N ALA A 37 -0.09 -3.99 13.70
CA ALA A 37 -0.45 -2.70 13.12
C ALA A 37 -0.57 -2.77 11.58
N TRP A 38 0.35 -3.49 10.93
CA TRP A 38 0.31 -3.77 9.49
C TRP A 38 -0.94 -4.55 9.07
N CYS A 39 -1.41 -5.51 9.87
CA CYS A 39 -2.67 -6.21 9.60
C CYS A 39 -3.86 -5.24 9.61
N LEU A 40 -3.94 -4.35 10.60
CA LEU A 40 -5.02 -3.35 10.68
C LEU A 40 -4.94 -2.32 9.55
N PHE A 41 -3.74 -1.87 9.18
CA PHE A 41 -3.52 -1.06 7.99
C PHE A 41 -4.01 -1.77 6.72
N THR A 42 -3.71 -3.06 6.56
CA THR A 42 -4.17 -3.83 5.40
C THR A 42 -5.68 -4.00 5.37
N ARG A 43 -6.34 -4.16 6.53
CA ARG A 43 -7.81 -4.14 6.63
C ARG A 43 -8.38 -2.80 6.17
N SER A 44 -7.79 -1.69 6.61
CA SER A 44 -8.20 -0.34 6.21
C SER A 44 -8.16 -0.18 4.69
N LEU A 45 -7.03 -0.53 4.08
CA LEU A 45 -6.84 -0.44 2.62
C LEU A 45 -7.84 -1.24 1.79
N ASN A 46 -8.32 -2.37 2.32
CA ASN A 46 -9.21 -3.28 1.58
C ASN A 46 -10.68 -3.13 1.99
N GLY A 47 -11.02 -2.17 2.87
CA GLY A 47 -12.39 -2.00 3.35
C GLY A 47 -12.89 -3.18 4.20
N TRP A 48 -11.99 -3.89 4.89
CA TRP A 48 -12.29 -5.06 5.72
C TRP A 48 -12.37 -4.76 7.21
N MET A 49 -12.33 -3.49 7.60
CA MET A 49 -12.51 -3.08 8.99
C MET A 49 -13.87 -3.54 9.52
N THR A 50 -13.90 -4.07 10.72
CA THR A 50 -15.13 -4.50 11.39
C THR A 50 -15.75 -3.33 12.17
N ASP A 51 -14.92 -2.60 12.89
CA ASP A 51 -15.23 -1.34 13.53
C ASP A 51 -14.14 -0.32 13.13
N PRO A 52 -14.41 0.57 12.15
CA PRO A 52 -13.40 1.49 11.63
C PRO A 52 -12.77 2.39 12.70
N VAL A 53 -13.53 2.81 13.69
CA VAL A 53 -13.02 3.67 14.77
C VAL A 53 -12.07 2.89 15.66
N GLN A 54 -12.53 1.75 16.18
CA GLN A 54 -11.73 0.91 17.06
C GLN A 54 -10.49 0.33 16.35
N ASP A 55 -10.64 -0.15 15.11
CA ASP A 55 -9.53 -0.71 14.32
C ASP A 55 -8.46 0.36 14.04
N THR A 56 -8.86 1.62 13.78
CA THR A 56 -7.95 2.75 13.58
C THR A 56 -7.20 3.11 14.87
N GLU A 57 -7.90 3.22 15.99
CA GLU A 57 -7.30 3.53 17.30
C GLU A 57 -6.33 2.44 17.73
N GLU A 58 -6.73 1.17 17.59
CA GLU A 58 -5.84 0.03 17.89
C GLU A 58 -4.63 0.02 16.97
N GLY A 59 -4.81 0.22 15.66
CA GLY A 59 -3.74 0.28 14.68
C GLY A 59 -2.70 1.34 15.00
N ALA A 60 -3.15 2.56 15.32
CA ALA A 60 -2.28 3.65 15.73
C ALA A 60 -1.53 3.35 17.03
N ARG A 61 -2.20 2.75 18.02
CA ARG A 61 -1.58 2.38 19.31
C ARG A 61 -0.51 1.30 19.13
N LEU A 62 -0.81 0.25 18.37
CA LEU A 62 0.15 -0.84 18.08
C LEU A 62 1.35 -0.32 17.28
N ALA A 63 1.10 0.52 16.27
CA ALA A 63 2.15 1.12 15.45
C ALA A 63 3.09 2.00 16.29
N ARG A 64 2.55 2.83 17.18
CA ARG A 64 3.34 3.66 18.11
C ARG A 64 4.19 2.78 19.02
N ARG A 65 3.61 1.74 19.61
CA ARG A 65 4.34 0.82 20.49
C ARG A 65 5.46 0.08 19.75
N ALA A 66 5.24 -0.31 18.49
CA ALA A 66 6.26 -0.93 17.65
C ALA A 66 7.50 -0.05 17.49
N VAL A 67 7.34 1.23 17.17
CA VAL A 67 8.48 2.13 16.93
C VAL A 67 9.15 2.58 18.22
N GLU A 68 8.42 2.62 19.35
CA GLU A 68 8.97 2.92 20.67
C GLU A 68 9.90 1.79 21.16
N LEU A 69 9.44 0.54 21.06
CA LEU A 69 10.21 -0.64 21.48
C LEU A 69 11.30 -0.99 20.47
N GLY A 70 11.00 -0.87 19.18
CA GLY A 70 11.81 -1.37 18.08
C GLY A 70 12.94 -0.47 17.62
N LYS A 71 13.59 0.32 18.51
CA LYS A 71 14.67 1.26 18.15
C LYS A 71 15.82 0.63 17.38
N SER A 72 16.07 -0.66 17.56
CA SER A 72 17.09 -1.48 16.88
C SER A 72 16.49 -2.65 16.07
N ASP A 73 15.17 -2.66 15.86
CA ASP A 73 14.44 -3.68 15.11
C ASP A 73 13.92 -3.08 13.80
N ALA A 74 14.59 -3.44 12.69
CA ALA A 74 14.25 -2.91 11.36
C ALA A 74 12.82 -3.28 10.92
N VAL A 75 12.30 -4.44 11.31
CA VAL A 75 10.94 -4.87 10.95
C VAL A 75 9.90 -4.06 11.72
N ALA A 76 10.11 -3.86 13.01
CA ALA A 76 9.23 -3.05 13.85
C ALA A 76 9.18 -1.60 13.35
N LEU A 77 10.34 -1.00 13.04
CA LEU A 77 10.40 0.35 12.48
C LEU A 77 9.73 0.44 11.11
N ALA A 78 9.96 -0.53 10.22
CA ALA A 78 9.40 -0.49 8.88
C ALA A 78 7.88 -0.68 8.88
N ARG A 79 7.37 -1.74 9.50
CA ARG A 79 5.93 -2.04 9.50
C ARG A 79 5.17 -1.09 10.43
N GLY A 80 5.71 -0.84 11.64
CA GLY A 80 5.13 0.11 12.59
C GLY A 80 5.17 1.54 12.10
N GLY A 81 6.31 2.01 11.58
CA GLY A 81 6.46 3.36 11.05
C GLY A 81 5.52 3.65 9.87
N HIS A 82 5.40 2.72 8.93
CA HIS A 82 4.45 2.86 7.82
C HIS A 82 2.99 2.88 8.30
N ALA A 83 2.60 1.96 9.18
CA ALA A 83 1.24 1.94 9.72
C ALA A 83 0.94 3.21 10.53
N LEU A 84 1.92 3.71 11.31
CA LEU A 84 1.78 4.94 12.06
C LEU A 84 1.60 6.15 11.13
N ALA A 85 2.36 6.23 10.04
CA ALA A 85 2.18 7.28 9.02
C ALA A 85 0.78 7.29 8.43
N HIS A 86 0.22 6.11 8.15
CA HIS A 86 -1.15 5.96 7.65
C HIS A 86 -2.18 6.47 8.67
N PHE A 87 -2.14 5.97 9.90
CA PHE A 87 -3.14 6.29 10.92
C PHE A 87 -3.01 7.72 11.48
N SER A 88 -1.82 8.34 11.41
CA SER A 88 -1.60 9.73 11.84
C SER A 88 -1.61 10.75 10.69
N HIS A 89 -1.69 10.29 9.44
CA HIS A 89 -1.59 11.12 8.24
C HIS A 89 -0.28 11.92 8.15
N ASP A 90 0.82 11.38 8.68
CA ASP A 90 2.15 12.00 8.66
C ASP A 90 3.15 11.16 7.84
N LEU A 91 3.27 11.50 6.55
CA LEU A 91 4.15 10.79 5.61
C LEU A 91 5.63 10.97 5.95
N ASP A 92 6.04 12.17 6.44
CA ASP A 92 7.44 12.48 6.72
C ASP A 92 7.93 11.65 7.91
N MET A 93 7.14 11.58 8.99
CA MET A 93 7.44 10.71 10.11
C MET A 93 7.59 9.25 9.70
N GLY A 94 6.71 8.75 8.83
CA GLY A 94 6.83 7.38 8.31
C GLY A 94 8.11 7.16 7.52
N ILE A 95 8.49 8.11 6.67
CA ILE A 95 9.73 8.05 5.88
C ILE A 95 10.94 7.99 6.82
N ASP A 96 10.99 8.81 7.87
CA ASP A 96 12.08 8.82 8.85
C ASP A 96 12.24 7.43 9.52
N PHE A 97 11.14 6.76 9.87
CA PHE A 97 11.21 5.40 10.43
C PHE A 97 11.71 4.38 9.43
N LEU A 98 11.33 4.50 8.15
CA LEU A 98 11.79 3.58 7.10
C LEU A 98 13.27 3.79 6.76
N ASP A 99 13.75 5.03 6.73
CA ASP A 99 15.16 5.36 6.55
C ASP A 99 15.99 4.79 7.71
N ARG A 100 15.53 4.92 8.95
CA ARG A 100 16.16 4.29 10.12
C ARG A 100 16.14 2.76 10.04
N ALA A 101 15.06 2.16 9.57
CA ALA A 101 14.99 0.70 9.38
C ALA A 101 16.07 0.24 8.39
N LEU A 102 16.32 0.97 7.31
CA LEU A 102 17.34 0.66 6.31
C LEU A 102 18.78 0.92 6.81
N VAL A 103 18.98 1.85 7.76
CA VAL A 103 20.28 1.98 8.45
C VAL A 103 20.60 0.72 9.25
N ILE A 104 19.59 0.08 9.86
CA ILE A 104 19.76 -1.16 10.64
C ILE A 104 19.90 -2.37 9.71
N ASN A 105 19.02 -2.47 8.70
CA ASN A 105 19.01 -3.58 7.75
C ASN A 105 18.78 -3.05 6.32
N PRO A 106 19.84 -2.73 5.56
CA PRO A 106 19.74 -2.23 4.19
C PRO A 106 19.17 -3.25 3.20
N SER A 107 19.11 -4.54 3.57
CA SER A 107 18.55 -5.61 2.73
C SER A 107 17.09 -5.94 3.04
N LEU A 108 16.42 -5.17 3.91
CA LEU A 108 15.01 -5.37 4.24
C LEU A 108 14.12 -4.88 3.08
N ALA A 109 13.76 -5.77 2.15
CA ALA A 109 12.92 -5.45 0.98
C ALA A 109 11.61 -4.76 1.37
N ALA A 110 11.00 -5.15 2.50
CA ALA A 110 9.78 -4.51 3.01
C ALA A 110 9.97 -3.01 3.30
N ALA A 111 11.13 -2.59 3.83
CA ALA A 111 11.37 -1.17 4.10
C ALA A 111 11.50 -0.37 2.79
N TRP A 112 12.18 -0.93 1.77
CA TRP A 112 12.25 -0.33 0.44
C TRP A 112 10.87 -0.23 -0.22
N LEU A 113 10.05 -1.29 -0.14
CA LEU A 113 8.68 -1.30 -0.66
C LEU A 113 7.84 -0.19 0.00
N LEU A 114 7.81 -0.17 1.32
CA LEU A 114 6.97 0.76 2.08
C LEU A 114 7.44 2.21 1.93
N GLY A 115 8.77 2.43 1.95
CA GLY A 115 9.36 3.74 1.72
C GLY A 115 9.12 4.27 0.31
N GLY A 116 9.09 3.40 -0.68
CA GLY A 116 8.71 3.75 -2.05
C GLY A 116 7.27 4.26 -2.14
N PHE A 117 6.32 3.62 -1.45
CA PHE A 117 4.94 4.12 -1.41
C PHE A 117 4.80 5.46 -0.69
N LEU A 118 5.47 5.66 0.45
CA LEU A 118 5.38 6.95 1.15
C LEU A 118 5.98 8.09 0.32
N ARG A 119 7.09 7.85 -0.39
CA ARG A 119 7.67 8.82 -1.31
C ARG A 119 6.77 9.13 -2.49
N LEU A 120 6.13 8.10 -3.06
CA LEU A 120 5.11 8.29 -4.10
C LEU A 120 3.99 9.22 -3.62
N PHE A 121 3.44 8.96 -2.43
CA PHE A 121 2.36 9.79 -1.87
C PHE A 121 2.85 11.19 -1.47
N ARG A 122 4.10 11.35 -1.07
CA ARG A 122 4.73 12.65 -0.83
C ARG A 122 4.91 13.47 -2.12
N GLY A 123 4.93 12.82 -3.27
CA GLY A 123 5.03 13.47 -4.59
C GLY A 123 6.38 13.35 -5.27
N GLU A 124 7.12 12.29 -4.98
CA GLU A 124 8.46 11.97 -5.49
C GLU A 124 8.43 10.70 -6.34
N PRO A 125 7.78 10.71 -7.52
CA PRO A 125 7.55 9.49 -8.28
C PRO A 125 8.82 8.80 -8.79
N ASP A 126 9.86 9.54 -9.17
CA ASP A 126 11.10 8.93 -9.67
C ASP A 126 11.92 8.29 -8.55
N GLU A 127 11.94 8.89 -7.37
CA GLU A 127 12.54 8.29 -6.19
C GLU A 127 11.75 7.05 -5.74
N ALA A 128 10.42 7.12 -5.75
CA ALA A 128 9.56 5.98 -5.46
C ALA A 128 9.84 4.78 -6.39
N ILE A 129 10.03 5.00 -7.70
CA ILE A 129 10.43 3.95 -8.65
C ILE A 129 11.76 3.32 -8.24
N THR A 130 12.78 4.14 -7.94
CA THR A 130 14.09 3.66 -7.50
C THR A 130 14.00 2.76 -6.27
N TRP A 131 13.19 3.16 -5.29
CA TRP A 131 12.99 2.39 -4.05
C TRP A 131 12.26 1.07 -4.31
N LEU A 132 11.17 1.10 -5.07
CA LEU A 132 10.38 -0.10 -5.39
C LEU A 132 11.16 -1.09 -6.24
N GLU A 133 11.96 -0.62 -7.20
CA GLU A 133 12.86 -1.48 -7.97
C GLU A 133 13.99 -2.09 -7.12
N CYS A 134 14.47 -1.37 -6.11
CA CYS A 134 15.39 -1.92 -5.12
C CYS A 134 14.73 -3.06 -4.33
N ALA A 135 13.50 -2.88 -3.86
CA ALA A 135 12.73 -3.92 -3.18
C ALA A 135 12.60 -5.18 -4.05
N MET A 136 12.23 -5.03 -5.34
CA MET A 136 12.12 -6.16 -6.28
C MET A 136 13.45 -6.89 -6.50
N ARG A 137 14.58 -6.17 -6.55
CA ARG A 137 15.91 -6.81 -6.68
C ARG A 137 16.32 -7.57 -5.43
N LEU A 138 15.98 -7.07 -4.24
CA LEU A 138 16.28 -7.71 -2.96
C LEU A 138 15.43 -8.96 -2.71
N SER A 139 14.20 -8.98 -3.22
CA SER A 139 13.28 -10.11 -3.01
C SER A 139 12.51 -10.43 -4.30
N PRO A 140 13.15 -11.08 -5.30
CA PRO A 140 12.55 -11.31 -6.62
C PRO A 140 11.37 -12.30 -6.62
N PHE A 141 11.22 -13.08 -5.57
CA PHE A 141 10.10 -14.03 -5.37
C PHE A 141 9.20 -13.61 -4.21
N ASP A 142 9.18 -12.31 -3.89
CA ASP A 142 8.34 -11.79 -2.81
C ASP A 142 6.86 -11.98 -3.11
N SER A 143 6.11 -12.40 -2.12
CA SER A 143 4.65 -12.51 -2.23
C SER A 143 3.96 -11.15 -2.42
N GLU A 144 4.63 -10.04 -2.11
CA GLU A 144 4.17 -8.68 -2.34
C GLU A 144 4.69 -8.08 -3.68
N MET A 145 5.25 -8.89 -4.60
CA MET A 145 5.77 -8.44 -5.89
C MET A 145 4.74 -7.62 -6.68
N PHE A 146 3.47 -8.06 -6.67
CA PHE A 146 2.38 -7.35 -7.32
C PHE A 146 2.20 -5.91 -6.77
N ARG A 147 2.46 -5.69 -5.48
CA ARG A 147 2.40 -4.36 -4.86
C ARG A 147 3.55 -3.48 -5.34
N MET A 148 4.77 -4.03 -5.40
CA MET A 148 5.95 -3.31 -5.90
C MET A 148 5.72 -2.86 -7.34
N GLN A 149 5.23 -3.75 -8.21
CA GLN A 149 4.90 -3.45 -9.61
C GLN A 149 3.77 -2.41 -9.72
N THR A 150 2.73 -2.51 -8.89
CA THR A 150 1.63 -1.52 -8.84
C THR A 150 2.13 -0.15 -8.41
N GLY A 151 3.01 -0.09 -7.42
CA GLY A 151 3.60 1.17 -6.96
C GLY A 151 4.45 1.85 -8.05
N VAL A 152 5.28 1.07 -8.77
CA VAL A 152 6.05 1.57 -9.93
C VAL A 152 5.11 2.07 -11.03
N ALA A 153 4.03 1.34 -11.31
CA ALA A 153 3.05 1.74 -12.30
C ALA A 153 2.34 3.05 -11.91
N MET A 154 1.94 3.19 -10.63
CA MET A 154 1.34 4.41 -10.13
C MET A 154 2.32 5.58 -10.18
N ALA A 155 3.60 5.37 -9.86
CA ALA A 155 4.62 6.40 -9.96
C ALA A 155 4.81 6.88 -11.42
N HIS A 156 4.80 5.96 -12.39
CA HIS A 156 4.81 6.32 -13.81
C HIS A 156 3.56 7.11 -14.21
N LEU A 157 2.36 6.74 -13.72
CA LEU A 157 1.12 7.46 -13.99
C LEU A 157 1.22 8.90 -13.47
N ILE A 158 1.62 9.08 -12.22
CA ILE A 158 1.78 10.41 -11.60
C ILE A 158 2.82 11.26 -12.32
N ALA A 159 3.87 10.64 -12.87
CA ALA A 159 4.87 11.32 -13.69
C ALA A 159 4.44 11.54 -15.16
N GLY A 160 3.18 11.23 -15.53
CA GLY A 160 2.66 11.42 -16.89
C GLY A 160 3.12 10.36 -17.91
N ARG A 161 3.77 9.29 -17.48
CA ARG A 161 4.28 8.21 -18.32
C ARG A 161 3.26 7.10 -18.46
N PHE A 162 2.13 7.37 -19.13
CA PHE A 162 0.91 6.53 -19.12
C PHE A 162 1.10 5.15 -19.79
N ASP A 163 1.94 5.04 -20.81
CA ASP A 163 2.23 3.76 -21.48
C ASP A 163 3.04 2.82 -20.56
N ALA A 164 4.06 3.35 -19.91
CA ALA A 164 4.83 2.60 -18.93
C ALA A 164 3.95 2.19 -17.72
N ALA A 165 3.08 3.10 -17.26
CA ALA A 165 2.17 2.83 -16.17
C ALA A 165 1.20 1.68 -16.50
N SER A 166 0.51 1.73 -17.65
CA SER A 166 -0.45 0.70 -18.06
C SER A 166 0.23 -0.66 -18.27
N SER A 167 1.41 -0.69 -18.90
CA SER A 167 2.17 -1.93 -19.12
C SER A 167 2.60 -2.59 -17.80
N ARG A 168 3.12 -1.82 -16.85
CA ARG A 168 3.55 -2.33 -15.54
C ARG A 168 2.37 -2.80 -14.68
N ALA A 169 1.29 -2.04 -14.63
CA ALA A 169 0.10 -2.40 -13.84
C ALA A 169 -0.64 -3.63 -14.39
N ALA A 170 -0.62 -3.88 -15.70
CA ALA A 170 -1.30 -5.00 -16.32
C ALA A 170 -0.84 -6.36 -15.78
N ASN A 171 0.42 -6.52 -15.42
CA ASN A 171 0.94 -7.74 -14.83
C ASN A 171 0.32 -7.97 -13.43
N SER A 172 0.44 -6.98 -12.55
CA SER A 172 -0.14 -7.04 -11.20
C SER A 172 -1.65 -7.28 -11.23
N PHE A 173 -2.36 -6.66 -12.17
CA PHE A 173 -3.82 -6.83 -12.31
C PHE A 173 -4.20 -8.23 -12.77
N ARG A 174 -3.41 -8.87 -13.64
CA ARG A 174 -3.63 -10.27 -14.05
C ARG A 174 -3.37 -11.26 -12.91
N GLU A 175 -2.34 -11.00 -12.09
CA GLU A 175 -2.00 -11.85 -10.95
C GLU A 175 -3.01 -11.73 -9.81
N MET A 176 -3.49 -10.51 -9.57
CA MET A 176 -4.37 -10.18 -8.44
C MET A 176 -5.61 -9.37 -8.89
N PRO A 177 -6.50 -9.95 -9.70
CA PRO A 177 -7.63 -9.21 -10.31
C PRO A 177 -8.66 -8.72 -9.29
N ALA A 178 -8.72 -9.32 -8.10
CA ALA A 178 -9.61 -8.90 -7.01
C ALA A 178 -9.12 -7.65 -6.28
N LEU A 179 -7.86 -7.22 -6.47
CA LEU A 179 -7.34 -6.01 -5.85
C LEU A 179 -7.69 -4.78 -6.69
N VAL A 180 -8.27 -3.80 -6.03
CA VAL A 180 -8.76 -2.57 -6.67
C VAL A 180 -7.63 -1.75 -7.28
N LEU A 181 -6.53 -1.56 -6.54
CA LEU A 181 -5.49 -0.61 -6.91
C LEU A 181 -4.77 -0.94 -8.24
N PRO A 182 -4.33 -2.19 -8.52
CA PRO A 182 -3.72 -2.51 -9.81
C PRO A 182 -4.65 -2.20 -10.98
N GLY A 183 -5.92 -2.63 -10.90
CA GLY A 183 -6.92 -2.39 -11.93
C GLY A 183 -7.26 -0.91 -12.12
N ALA A 184 -7.35 -0.15 -11.03
CA ALA A 184 -7.56 1.29 -11.06
C ALA A 184 -6.40 2.02 -11.77
N VAL A 185 -5.14 1.61 -11.49
CA VAL A 185 -3.97 2.17 -12.19
C VAL A 185 -4.00 1.84 -13.67
N VAL A 186 -4.36 0.60 -14.08
CA VAL A 186 -4.54 0.23 -15.49
C VAL A 186 -5.59 1.11 -16.16
N ALA A 187 -6.78 1.23 -15.54
CA ALA A 187 -7.88 1.99 -16.10
C ALA A 187 -7.53 3.48 -16.26
N ALA A 188 -6.98 4.10 -15.22
CA ALA A 188 -6.58 5.51 -15.25
C ALA A 188 -5.47 5.76 -16.29
N SER A 189 -4.47 4.89 -16.36
CA SER A 189 -3.35 5.02 -17.30
C SER A 189 -3.80 4.92 -18.75
N HIS A 190 -4.70 3.97 -19.07
CA HIS A 190 -5.27 3.86 -20.40
C HIS A 190 -6.12 5.09 -20.75
N ALA A 191 -6.96 5.56 -19.82
CA ALA A 191 -7.81 6.72 -20.05
C ALA A 191 -7.01 8.01 -20.31
N LEU A 192 -5.96 8.25 -19.51
CA LEU A 192 -5.08 9.41 -19.66
C LEU A 192 -4.20 9.29 -20.91
N GLY A 193 -3.86 8.07 -21.33
CA GLY A 193 -3.15 7.76 -22.58
C GLY A 193 -4.04 7.71 -23.81
N GLY A 194 -5.35 8.06 -23.72
CA GLY A 194 -6.28 8.10 -24.85
C GLY A 194 -6.86 6.75 -25.29
N ARG A 195 -6.53 5.65 -24.62
CA ARG A 195 -7.02 4.29 -24.93
C ARG A 195 -8.32 4.01 -24.16
N MET A 196 -9.41 4.64 -24.59
CA MET A 196 -10.67 4.67 -23.83
C MET A 196 -11.36 3.31 -23.72
N ASP A 197 -11.26 2.44 -24.74
CA ASP A 197 -11.90 1.13 -24.71
C ASP A 197 -11.20 0.18 -23.71
N GLU A 198 -9.88 0.23 -23.65
CA GLU A 198 -9.08 -0.49 -22.65
C GLU A 198 -9.36 0.02 -21.23
N ALA A 199 -9.46 1.34 -21.08
CA ALA A 199 -9.78 1.98 -19.81
C ALA A 199 -11.14 1.52 -19.27
N ARG A 200 -12.18 1.54 -20.10
CA ARG A 200 -13.54 1.10 -19.73
C ARG A 200 -13.57 -0.40 -19.38
N ARG A 201 -12.88 -1.25 -20.15
CA ARG A 201 -12.80 -2.68 -19.84
C ARG A 201 -12.13 -2.94 -18.49
N ALA A 202 -11.01 -2.28 -18.21
CA ALA A 202 -10.33 -2.41 -16.93
C ALA A 202 -11.21 -1.92 -15.77
N MET A 203 -11.87 -0.78 -15.92
CA MET A 203 -12.78 -0.24 -14.91
C MET A 203 -13.98 -1.15 -14.67
N GLN A 204 -14.54 -1.76 -15.70
CA GLN A 204 -15.63 -2.72 -15.57
C GLN A 204 -15.21 -3.93 -14.72
N GLN A 205 -14.00 -4.46 -14.93
CA GLN A 205 -13.47 -5.56 -14.11
C GLN A 205 -13.26 -5.13 -12.65
N VAL A 206 -12.69 -3.96 -12.40
CA VAL A 206 -12.53 -3.41 -11.04
C VAL A 206 -13.88 -3.34 -10.32
N ARG A 207 -14.92 -2.84 -10.99
CA ARG A 207 -16.25 -2.69 -10.42
C ARG A 207 -16.99 -4.02 -10.19
N GLN A 208 -16.62 -5.10 -10.86
CA GLN A 208 -17.14 -6.45 -10.56
C GLN A 208 -16.70 -6.92 -9.17
N PHE A 209 -15.46 -6.60 -8.76
CA PHE A 209 -14.93 -6.95 -7.44
C PHE A 209 -15.25 -5.94 -6.35
N ASN A 210 -15.36 -4.65 -6.72
CA ASN A 210 -15.72 -3.57 -5.81
C ASN A 210 -16.78 -2.64 -6.42
N PRO A 211 -18.07 -3.02 -6.36
CA PRO A 211 -19.16 -2.20 -6.91
C PRO A 211 -19.41 -0.91 -6.13
N ALA A 212 -18.92 -0.83 -4.89
CA ALA A 212 -19.06 0.36 -4.04
C ALA A 212 -17.99 1.44 -4.31
N LEU A 213 -16.95 1.15 -5.11
CA LEU A 213 -15.89 2.10 -5.41
C LEU A 213 -16.46 3.37 -6.06
N ARG A 214 -16.07 4.53 -5.54
CA ARG A 214 -16.47 5.87 -6.00
C ARG A 214 -15.28 6.82 -6.02
N LEU A 215 -15.36 7.86 -6.83
CA LEU A 215 -14.34 8.92 -6.85
C LEU A 215 -14.24 9.62 -5.49
N GLY A 216 -15.36 9.87 -4.83
CA GLY A 216 -15.39 10.52 -3.53
C GLY A 216 -14.67 9.77 -2.40
N THR A 217 -14.46 8.45 -2.53
CA THR A 217 -13.78 7.63 -1.51
C THR A 217 -12.28 7.44 -1.77
N LEU A 218 -11.73 7.96 -2.87
CA LEU A 218 -10.31 7.76 -3.22
C LEU A 218 -9.34 8.29 -2.16
N HIS A 219 -9.69 9.40 -1.51
CA HIS A 219 -8.85 10.02 -0.48
C HIS A 219 -8.67 9.16 0.78
N GLU A 220 -9.57 8.21 1.03
CA GLU A 220 -9.54 7.34 2.20
C GLU A 220 -8.38 6.32 2.14
N TRP A 221 -7.91 5.97 0.93
CA TRP A 221 -6.89 4.95 0.72
C TRP A 221 -5.68 5.41 -0.09
N LEU A 222 -5.71 6.63 -0.66
CA LEU A 222 -4.61 7.23 -1.41
C LEU A 222 -4.22 8.58 -0.81
N PRO A 223 -3.31 8.61 0.17
CA PRO A 223 -2.95 9.81 0.91
C PRO A 223 -1.96 10.68 0.14
N PHE A 224 -2.29 11.05 -1.12
CA PHE A 224 -1.45 11.95 -1.89
C PHE A 224 -1.35 13.33 -1.21
N ARG A 225 -0.12 13.76 -0.89
CA ARG A 225 0.14 15.09 -0.35
C ARG A 225 -0.18 16.19 -1.37
N LEU A 226 0.17 15.96 -2.64
CA LEU A 226 -0.04 16.94 -3.70
C LEU A 226 -1.42 16.74 -4.34
N THR A 227 -2.30 17.72 -4.20
CA THR A 227 -3.66 17.69 -4.73
C THR A 227 -3.70 17.46 -6.25
N GLN A 228 -2.70 17.95 -6.99
CA GLN A 228 -2.56 17.70 -8.42
C GLN A 228 -2.40 16.22 -8.77
N HIS A 229 -1.73 15.41 -7.94
CA HIS A 229 -1.56 13.97 -8.16
C HIS A 229 -2.87 13.23 -7.90
N ALA A 230 -3.57 13.57 -6.83
CA ALA A 230 -4.90 13.04 -6.54
C ALA A 230 -5.88 13.39 -7.68
N ALA A 231 -5.86 14.65 -8.15
CA ALA A 231 -6.71 15.11 -9.24
C ALA A 231 -6.40 14.40 -10.56
N LEU A 232 -5.13 14.20 -10.90
CA LEU A 232 -4.72 13.46 -12.10
C LEU A 232 -5.25 12.02 -12.09
N PHE A 233 -5.07 11.32 -10.96
CA PHE A 233 -5.55 9.95 -10.81
C PHE A 233 -7.08 9.88 -10.88
N ALA A 234 -7.79 10.77 -10.18
CA ALA A 234 -9.24 10.87 -10.20
C ALA A 234 -9.78 11.19 -11.62
N ASP A 235 -9.13 12.09 -12.37
CA ASP A 235 -9.49 12.41 -13.76
C ASP A 235 -9.37 11.17 -14.65
N GLY A 236 -8.28 10.41 -14.52
CA GLY A 236 -8.10 9.16 -15.25
C GLY A 236 -9.22 8.15 -14.96
N LEU A 237 -9.57 7.96 -13.68
CA LEU A 237 -10.64 7.05 -13.27
C LEU A 237 -12.03 7.55 -13.72
N ARG A 238 -12.29 8.84 -13.64
CA ARG A 238 -13.55 9.46 -14.14
C ARG A 238 -13.71 9.21 -15.65
N LYS A 239 -12.66 9.44 -16.43
CA LYS A 239 -12.64 9.15 -17.88
C LYS A 239 -12.86 7.67 -18.18
N ALA A 240 -12.31 6.77 -17.33
CA ALA A 240 -12.52 5.34 -17.44
C ALA A 240 -13.94 4.87 -17.05
N GLY A 241 -14.77 5.77 -16.47
CA GLY A 241 -16.17 5.50 -16.12
C GLY A 241 -16.41 5.14 -14.65
N LEU A 242 -15.50 5.52 -13.74
CA LEU A 242 -15.78 5.44 -12.30
C LEU A 242 -16.77 6.53 -11.91
N PRO A 243 -17.91 6.20 -11.22
CA PRO A 243 -18.87 7.19 -10.77
C PRO A 243 -18.36 8.05 -9.61
N GLU A 244 -19.02 9.22 -9.41
CA GLU A 244 -18.75 10.15 -8.30
C GLU A 244 -18.94 9.50 -6.92
#